data_71d5978117554244aaaeda54f7fd9c47
#
_entry.id   71d5978117554244aaaeda54f7fd9c47
#
_cell.length_a   1.000
_cell.length_b   1.000
_cell.length_c   1.000
_cell.angle_alpha   90.00
_cell.angle_beta   90.00
_cell.angle_gamma   90.00
#
_symmetry.space_group_name_H-M   'P 1'
#
loop_
_entity.id
_entity.type
_entity.pdbx_description
1 polymer ?
#
loop_
_entity_poly.entity_id
_entity_poly.type
_entity_poly.pdbx_seq_one_letter_code
_entity_poly.pdbx_strand_id
1 'polypeptide(L)'
;MHSFNYLANWVSKCCVAFVLTLAVTACGYSLRGSEQATTTLSQIILTASNPNDPLITELIGALDALSVDVVVNSDVPRDGASITLRLGDERLDRRAVSVNSRARAAQYELSLHSQLTLTVGSAVILDAVEVSVQSEYFEEIENLAGTQDEIALLTQEMRRSLVLQIIRRASAAIQ
;
A
#
# COMPACT_ATOMS: atom_id res chain seq x y z
N MET A 1 -42.55 -24.39 46.81
CA MET A 1 -41.85 -23.10 46.65
C MET A 1 -40.43 -23.23 45.99
N HIS A 2 -39.94 -24.40 45.63
CA HIS A 2 -38.59 -24.56 45.07
C HIS A 2 -38.50 -24.39 43.54
N SER A 3 -39.60 -24.55 42.79
CA SER A 3 -39.61 -24.51 41.31
C SER A 3 -39.46 -23.08 40.73
N PHE A 4 -39.90 -22.09 41.48
CA PHE A 4 -39.87 -20.69 41.02
C PHE A 4 -38.46 -20.08 40.98
N ASN A 5 -37.57 -20.51 41.87
CA ASN A 5 -36.17 -20.01 41.93
C ASN A 5 -35.32 -20.56 40.80
N TYR A 6 -35.61 -21.75 40.28
CA TYR A 6 -34.86 -22.34 39.15
C TYR A 6 -35.15 -21.63 37.84
N LEU A 7 -36.41 -21.27 37.60
CA LEU A 7 -36.82 -20.51 36.42
C LEU A 7 -36.22 -19.11 36.41
N ALA A 8 -36.25 -18.39 37.55
CA ALA A 8 -35.65 -17.07 37.66
C ALA A 8 -34.15 -17.07 37.41
N ASN A 9 -33.45 -18.10 37.92
CA ASN A 9 -32.02 -18.23 37.75
C ASN A 9 -31.63 -18.64 36.31
N TRP A 10 -32.47 -19.38 35.62
CA TRP A 10 -32.25 -19.78 34.23
C TRP A 10 -32.47 -18.59 33.26
N VAL A 11 -33.54 -17.81 33.49
CA VAL A 11 -33.82 -16.58 32.73
C VAL A 11 -32.69 -15.56 32.90
N SER A 12 -32.18 -15.38 34.14
CA SER A 12 -31.08 -14.48 34.42
C SER A 12 -29.79 -14.89 33.65
N LYS A 13 -29.47 -16.18 33.59
CA LYS A 13 -28.32 -16.68 32.84
C LYS A 13 -28.48 -16.50 31.34
N CYS A 14 -29.68 -16.71 30.80
CA CYS A 14 -29.97 -16.46 29.38
C CYS A 14 -29.89 -14.99 29.03
N CYS A 15 -30.36 -14.06 29.89
CA CYS A 15 -30.20 -12.63 29.68
C CYS A 15 -28.75 -12.18 29.72
N VAL A 16 -27.95 -12.69 30.65
CA VAL A 16 -26.50 -12.38 30.72
C VAL A 16 -25.75 -12.90 29.46
N ALA A 17 -26.07 -14.12 28.99
CA ALA A 17 -25.47 -14.67 27.78
C ALA A 17 -25.88 -13.85 26.54
N PHE A 18 -27.13 -13.40 26.46
CA PHE A 18 -27.63 -12.58 25.36
C PHE A 18 -27.00 -11.17 25.34
N VAL A 19 -26.81 -10.55 26.50
CA VAL A 19 -26.11 -9.25 26.63
C VAL A 19 -24.60 -9.42 26.25
N LEU A 20 -24.01 -10.53 26.63
CA LEU A 20 -22.60 -10.81 26.28
C LEU A 20 -22.40 -11.03 24.79
N THR A 21 -23.35 -11.68 24.10
CA THR A 21 -23.30 -11.84 22.63
C THR A 21 -23.51 -10.53 21.89
N LEU A 22 -24.39 -9.64 22.38
CA LEU A 22 -24.56 -8.30 21.81
C LEU A 22 -23.29 -7.43 21.98
N ALA A 23 -22.58 -7.56 23.09
CA ALA A 23 -21.35 -6.80 23.35
C ALA A 23 -20.20 -7.18 22.39
N VAL A 24 -20.15 -8.44 21.92
CA VAL A 24 -19.14 -8.90 20.96
C VAL A 24 -19.41 -8.39 19.54
N THR A 25 -20.67 -8.19 19.16
CA THR A 25 -21.04 -7.61 17.86
C THR A 25 -20.90 -6.08 17.80
N ALA A 26 -20.83 -5.41 18.96
CA ALA A 26 -20.61 -3.96 19.05
C ALA A 26 -19.16 -3.53 18.85
N CYS A 27 -18.17 -4.45 18.83
CA CYS A 27 -16.85 -4.18 18.32
C CYS A 27 -16.91 -4.07 16.79
N GLY A 28 -17.39 -2.94 16.30
CA GLY A 28 -17.35 -2.54 14.90
C GLY A 28 -15.90 -2.37 14.43
N TYR A 29 -15.15 -3.46 14.30
CA TYR A 29 -13.87 -3.47 13.62
C TYR A 29 -14.14 -3.39 12.11
N SER A 30 -14.35 -2.18 11.61
CA SER A 30 -14.32 -1.95 10.17
C SER A 30 -12.84 -1.88 9.75
N LEU A 31 -12.44 -2.73 8.80
CA LEU A 31 -11.16 -2.56 8.11
C LEU A 31 -11.15 -1.17 7.48
N ARG A 32 -10.47 -0.24 8.14
CA ARG A 32 -10.34 1.13 7.66
C ARG A 32 -9.39 1.08 6.46
N GLY A 33 -9.91 1.15 5.24
CA GLY A 33 -9.05 1.29 4.09
C GLY A 33 -9.59 0.90 2.71
N SER A 34 -10.73 0.23 2.58
CA SER A 34 -11.19 -0.23 1.26
C SER A 34 -12.28 0.60 0.59
N GLU A 35 -13.06 1.37 1.33
CA GLU A 35 -14.24 2.03 0.75
C GLU A 35 -14.07 3.51 0.39
N GLN A 36 -13.07 4.20 0.93
CA GLN A 36 -12.94 5.66 0.73
C GLN A 36 -12.02 6.08 -0.42
N ALA A 37 -11.18 5.18 -0.94
CA ALA A 37 -10.27 5.51 -2.05
C ALA A 37 -10.92 5.44 -3.44
N THR A 38 -12.03 4.72 -3.57
CA THR A 38 -12.62 4.36 -4.87
C THR A 38 -13.56 5.39 -5.48
N THR A 39 -14.07 6.35 -4.70
CA THR A 39 -15.10 7.28 -5.20
C THR A 39 -14.55 8.52 -5.90
N THR A 40 -13.27 8.83 -5.72
CA THR A 40 -12.66 10.07 -6.24
C THR A 40 -11.86 9.86 -7.53
N LEU A 41 -11.41 8.62 -7.80
CA LEU A 41 -10.54 8.29 -8.91
C LEU A 41 -11.30 7.41 -9.91
N SER A 42 -12.12 7.99 -10.79
CA SER A 42 -12.80 7.22 -11.84
C SER A 42 -11.92 6.99 -13.06
N GLN A 43 -11.07 7.94 -13.41
CA GLN A 43 -10.13 7.86 -14.52
C GLN A 43 -8.85 8.62 -14.17
N ILE A 44 -7.70 8.03 -14.49
CA ILE A 44 -6.37 8.62 -14.29
C ILE A 44 -5.58 8.58 -15.58
N ILE A 45 -4.94 9.69 -15.92
CA ILE A 45 -3.90 9.76 -16.95
C ILE A 45 -2.56 9.47 -16.27
N LEU A 46 -1.96 8.32 -16.56
CA LEU A 46 -0.66 7.94 -16.06
C LEU A 46 0.44 8.36 -17.02
N THR A 47 1.37 9.19 -16.58
CA THR A 47 2.53 9.61 -17.37
C THR A 47 3.81 9.03 -16.76
N ALA A 48 4.56 8.26 -17.55
CA ALA A 48 5.82 7.65 -17.15
C ALA A 48 6.86 7.79 -18.26
N SER A 49 8.13 7.96 -17.92
CA SER A 49 9.25 7.99 -18.87
C SER A 49 9.42 6.64 -19.55
N ASN A 50 9.25 5.55 -18.80
CA ASN A 50 9.30 4.18 -19.29
C ASN A 50 7.99 3.46 -18.94
N PRO A 51 7.07 3.27 -19.89
CA PRO A 51 5.80 2.57 -19.66
C PRO A 51 5.96 1.08 -19.28
N ASN A 52 7.11 0.48 -19.62
CA ASN A 52 7.42 -0.92 -19.32
C ASN A 52 8.16 -1.09 -17.99
N ASP A 53 8.32 -0.03 -17.19
CA ASP A 53 8.91 -0.11 -15.86
C ASP A 53 8.05 -1.05 -14.98
N PRO A 54 8.70 -1.96 -14.21
CA PRO A 54 7.98 -2.86 -13.30
C PRO A 54 7.06 -2.14 -12.30
N LEU A 55 7.45 -0.95 -11.83
CA LEU A 55 6.61 -0.12 -10.95
C LEU A 55 5.34 0.34 -11.65
N ILE A 56 5.45 0.76 -12.92
CA ILE A 56 4.30 1.20 -13.72
C ILE A 56 3.34 0.05 -13.98
N THR A 57 3.86 -1.13 -14.32
CA THR A 57 3.05 -2.33 -14.53
C THR A 57 2.29 -2.73 -13.26
N GLU A 58 2.95 -2.72 -12.11
CA GLU A 58 2.33 -3.04 -10.81
C GLU A 58 1.26 -1.99 -10.43
N LEU A 59 1.54 -0.69 -10.69
CA LEU A 59 0.58 0.38 -10.41
C LEU A 59 -0.69 0.27 -11.28
N ILE A 60 -0.53 -0.01 -12.58
CA ILE A 60 -1.68 -0.22 -13.48
C ILE A 60 -2.53 -1.38 -12.98
N GLY A 61 -1.92 -2.52 -12.63
CA GLY A 61 -2.64 -3.67 -12.08
C GLY A 61 -3.37 -3.37 -10.77
N ALA A 62 -2.76 -2.57 -9.89
CA ALA A 62 -3.38 -2.17 -8.63
C ALA A 62 -4.55 -1.20 -8.83
N LEU A 63 -4.46 -0.27 -9.78
CA LEU A 63 -5.53 0.67 -10.11
C LEU A 63 -6.70 -0.05 -10.81
N ASP A 64 -6.41 -0.99 -11.72
CA ASP A 64 -7.42 -1.83 -12.37
C ASP A 64 -8.23 -2.65 -11.35
N ALA A 65 -7.53 -3.24 -10.35
CA ALA A 65 -8.17 -3.96 -9.24
C ALA A 65 -9.10 -3.05 -8.41
N LEU A 66 -8.88 -1.74 -8.40
CA LEU A 66 -9.73 -0.73 -7.76
C LEU A 66 -10.80 -0.18 -8.71
N SER A 67 -10.93 -0.73 -9.93
CA SER A 67 -11.86 -0.26 -10.97
C SER A 67 -11.62 1.18 -11.41
N VAL A 68 -10.37 1.63 -11.39
CA VAL A 68 -9.91 2.93 -11.88
C VAL A 68 -9.49 2.75 -13.34
N ASP A 69 -10.05 3.52 -14.26
CA ASP A 69 -9.65 3.52 -15.67
C ASP A 69 -8.31 4.26 -15.84
N VAL A 70 -7.31 3.57 -16.41
CA VAL A 70 -5.95 4.12 -16.56
C VAL A 70 -5.60 4.30 -18.01
N VAL A 71 -5.32 5.53 -18.41
CA VAL A 71 -4.83 5.88 -19.74
C VAL A 71 -3.35 6.26 -19.66
N VAL A 72 -2.48 5.46 -20.32
CA VAL A 72 -1.02 5.64 -20.22
C VAL A 72 -0.51 6.54 -21.34
N ASN A 73 0.31 7.53 -20.98
CA ASN A 73 1.04 8.44 -21.90
C ASN A 73 0.22 9.00 -23.04
N SER A 74 -1.05 9.35 -22.77
CA SER A 74 -1.90 9.93 -23.81
C SER A 74 -1.85 11.46 -23.79
N ASP A 75 -1.92 12.06 -24.98
CA ASP A 75 -2.14 13.48 -25.20
C ASP A 75 -3.63 13.86 -25.06
N VAL A 76 -4.33 13.23 -24.10
CA VAL A 76 -5.74 13.59 -23.85
C VAL A 76 -5.78 15.06 -23.44
N PRO A 77 -6.66 15.88 -24.06
CA PRO A 77 -6.87 17.26 -23.65
C PRO A 77 -7.18 17.29 -22.13
N ARG A 78 -6.44 18.10 -21.40
CA ARG A 78 -6.63 18.24 -19.95
C ARG A 78 -7.89 19.10 -19.73
N ASP A 79 -9.04 18.45 -19.80
CA ASP A 79 -10.27 19.06 -19.35
C ASP A 79 -10.16 19.34 -17.86
N GLY A 80 -10.78 20.42 -17.41
CA GLY A 80 -10.55 20.98 -16.06
C GLY A 80 -10.74 20.03 -14.86
N ALA A 81 -11.12 18.78 -15.09
CA ALA A 81 -11.30 17.73 -14.08
C ALA A 81 -10.36 16.52 -14.25
N SER A 82 -9.47 16.50 -15.28
CA SER A 82 -8.59 15.36 -15.51
C SER A 82 -7.52 15.23 -14.41
N ILE A 83 -7.35 14.02 -13.88
CA ILE A 83 -6.33 13.68 -12.88
C ILE A 83 -5.14 13.08 -13.64
N THR A 84 -3.99 13.73 -13.55
CA THR A 84 -2.74 13.25 -14.14
C THR A 84 -1.77 12.85 -13.04
N LEU A 85 -1.36 11.60 -13.07
CA LEU A 85 -0.36 11.03 -12.20
C LEU A 85 0.93 10.82 -13.01
N ARG A 86 2.00 11.51 -12.64
CA ARG A 86 3.33 11.31 -13.23
C ARG A 86 4.23 10.61 -12.24
N LEU A 87 4.87 9.54 -12.68
CA LEU A 87 5.89 8.83 -11.91
C LEU A 87 7.26 8.98 -12.57
N GLY A 88 8.25 9.24 -11.73
CA GLY A 88 9.66 9.08 -12.09
C GLY A 88 10.06 7.60 -12.17
N ASP A 89 11.26 7.35 -12.68
CA ASP A 89 11.80 6.00 -12.76
C ASP A 89 11.98 5.37 -11.38
N GLU A 90 11.76 4.06 -11.29
CA GLU A 90 12.05 3.28 -10.08
C GLU A 90 13.56 3.27 -9.82
N ARG A 91 13.97 3.50 -8.57
CA ARG A 91 15.37 3.46 -8.14
C ARG A 91 15.51 2.61 -6.90
N LEU A 92 16.39 1.63 -6.97
CA LEU A 92 16.75 0.75 -5.87
C LEU A 92 18.16 1.10 -5.40
N ASP A 93 18.28 1.59 -4.19
CA ASP A 93 19.55 1.85 -3.51
C ASP A 93 19.82 0.77 -2.46
N ARG A 94 21.10 0.44 -2.29
CA ARG A 94 21.60 -0.53 -1.32
C ARG A 94 22.65 0.11 -0.42
N ARG A 95 22.47 0.01 0.88
CA ARG A 95 23.38 0.55 1.89
C ARG A 95 23.74 -0.50 2.94
N ALA A 96 25.02 -0.67 3.25
CA ALA A 96 25.43 -1.50 4.37
C ALA A 96 25.07 -0.82 5.70
N VAL A 97 24.36 -1.53 6.60
CA VAL A 97 23.89 -1.01 7.90
C VAL A 97 24.61 -1.67 9.07
N SER A 98 25.23 -2.83 8.87
CA SER A 98 26.05 -3.47 9.90
C SER A 98 27.28 -4.16 9.32
N VAL A 99 28.25 -4.43 10.20
CA VAL A 99 29.44 -5.21 9.87
C VAL A 99 29.56 -6.39 10.82
N ASN A 100 30.10 -7.51 10.33
CA ASN A 100 30.41 -8.67 11.17
C ASN A 100 31.74 -8.47 11.92
N SER A 101 32.11 -9.44 12.75
CA SER A 101 33.36 -9.42 13.55
C SER A 101 34.66 -9.36 12.71
N ARG A 102 34.58 -9.58 11.40
CA ARG A 102 35.69 -9.47 10.44
C ARG A 102 35.67 -8.14 9.67
N ALA A 103 34.90 -7.14 10.15
CA ALA A 103 34.71 -5.83 9.53
C ALA A 103 34.15 -5.89 8.09
N ARG A 104 33.37 -6.93 7.74
CA ARG A 104 32.66 -7.02 6.47
C ARG A 104 31.20 -6.66 6.67
N ALA A 105 30.60 -6.03 5.68
CA ALA A 105 29.16 -5.79 5.68
C ALA A 105 28.40 -7.11 5.84
N ALA A 106 27.45 -7.16 6.77
CA ALA A 106 26.67 -8.36 7.09
C ALA A 106 25.18 -8.14 6.89
N GLN A 107 24.70 -6.90 7.09
CA GLN A 107 23.32 -6.52 6.91
C GLN A 107 23.26 -5.31 5.98
N TYR A 108 22.32 -5.34 5.08
CA TYR A 108 22.10 -4.28 4.11
C TYR A 108 20.66 -3.79 4.20
N GLU A 109 20.49 -2.51 4.00
CA GLU A 109 19.20 -1.87 3.76
C GLU A 109 19.02 -1.67 2.26
N LEU A 110 17.86 -2.06 1.75
CA LEU A 110 17.36 -1.73 0.43
C LEU A 110 16.38 -0.57 0.57
N SER A 111 16.52 0.44 -0.27
CA SER A 111 15.58 1.56 -0.38
C SER A 111 15.07 1.63 -1.81
N LEU A 112 13.77 1.37 -2.00
CA LEU A 112 13.09 1.51 -3.28
C LEU A 112 12.33 2.81 -3.29
N HIS A 113 12.58 3.68 -4.27
CA HIS A 113 11.94 4.99 -4.33
C HIS A 113 11.60 5.42 -5.76
N SER A 114 10.62 6.33 -5.86
CA SER A 114 10.21 7.03 -7.07
C SER A 114 9.69 8.42 -6.72
N GLN A 115 9.63 9.30 -7.71
CA GLN A 115 9.04 10.64 -7.57
C GLN A 115 7.61 10.64 -8.09
N LEU A 116 6.71 11.26 -7.32
CA LEU A 116 5.30 11.38 -7.60
C LEU A 116 4.93 12.84 -7.86
N THR A 117 4.37 13.13 -9.03
CA THR A 117 3.70 14.40 -9.31
C THR A 117 2.23 14.13 -9.60
N LEU A 118 1.35 14.87 -8.95
CA LEU A 118 -0.10 14.79 -9.13
C LEU A 118 -0.64 16.12 -9.58
N THR A 119 -1.39 16.13 -10.68
CA THR A 119 -2.02 17.30 -11.24
C THR A 119 -3.51 17.06 -11.41
N VAL A 120 -4.34 18.04 -11.04
CA VAL A 120 -5.79 18.03 -11.27
C VAL A 120 -6.13 19.20 -12.18
N GLY A 121 -6.56 18.92 -13.39
CA GLY A 121 -6.69 19.95 -14.44
C GLY A 121 -5.37 20.64 -14.72
N SER A 122 -5.28 21.92 -14.40
CA SER A 122 -4.05 22.73 -14.51
C SER A 122 -3.30 22.93 -13.20
N ALA A 123 -3.85 22.48 -12.06
CA ALA A 123 -3.26 22.69 -10.74
C ALA A 123 -2.35 21.50 -10.37
N VAL A 124 -1.10 21.81 -10.02
CA VAL A 124 -0.17 20.82 -9.44
C VAL A 124 -0.49 20.70 -7.95
N ILE A 125 -0.93 19.55 -7.52
CA ILE A 125 -1.30 19.22 -6.13
C ILE A 125 -0.11 18.65 -5.36
N LEU A 126 0.64 17.73 -5.99
CA LEU A 126 1.91 17.20 -5.48
C LEU A 126 2.98 17.43 -6.54
N ASP A 127 4.09 18.06 -6.16
CA ASP A 127 5.20 18.35 -7.07
C ASP A 127 6.44 17.57 -6.68
N ALA A 128 6.79 16.56 -7.51
CA ALA A 128 7.98 15.72 -7.38
C ALA A 128 8.21 15.17 -5.96
N VAL A 129 7.14 14.78 -5.27
CA VAL A 129 7.22 14.24 -3.91
C VAL A 129 7.84 12.86 -3.95
N GLU A 130 8.91 12.65 -3.19
CA GLU A 130 9.52 11.33 -3.07
C GLU A 130 8.62 10.38 -2.26
N VAL A 131 8.42 9.18 -2.80
CA VAL A 131 7.79 8.04 -2.14
C VAL A 131 8.82 6.93 -2.05
N SER A 132 9.01 6.36 -0.87
CA SER A 132 10.03 5.33 -0.64
C SER A 132 9.55 4.23 0.31
N VAL A 133 10.11 3.04 0.12
CA VAL A 133 9.96 1.88 0.99
C VAL A 133 11.34 1.33 1.27
N GLN A 134 11.56 0.88 2.51
CA GLN A 134 12.82 0.30 2.96
C GLN A 134 12.59 -1.13 3.43
N SER A 135 13.59 -1.98 3.20
CA SER A 135 13.66 -3.35 3.71
C SER A 135 15.11 -3.71 4.02
N GLU A 136 15.31 -4.67 4.90
CA GLU A 136 16.63 -5.11 5.29
C GLU A 136 16.82 -6.59 4.94
N TYR A 137 18.04 -6.99 4.61
CA TYR A 137 18.40 -8.38 4.42
C TYR A 137 19.83 -8.67 4.91
N PHE A 138 20.11 -9.94 5.18
CA PHE A 138 21.44 -10.40 5.54
C PHE A 138 22.14 -11.01 4.32
N GLU A 139 23.39 -10.60 4.08
CA GLU A 139 24.18 -11.19 3.01
C GLU A 139 24.95 -12.42 3.51
N GLU A 140 24.58 -13.58 2.99
CA GLU A 140 25.30 -14.84 3.22
C GLU A 140 26.35 -15.06 2.14
N ILE A 141 27.61 -14.82 2.48
CA ILE A 141 28.73 -14.93 1.54
C ILE A 141 28.87 -16.37 0.99
N GLU A 142 28.44 -17.36 1.74
CA GLU A 142 28.50 -18.78 1.36
C GLU A 142 27.36 -19.19 0.41
N ASN A 143 26.29 -18.36 0.30
CA ASN A 143 25.12 -18.61 -0.54
C ASN A 143 24.71 -17.36 -1.33
N LEU A 144 25.57 -16.89 -2.23
CA LEU A 144 25.29 -15.69 -3.03
C LEU A 144 24.09 -15.85 -3.97
N ALA A 145 23.81 -17.05 -4.47
CA ALA A 145 22.64 -17.30 -5.31
C ALA A 145 21.34 -17.12 -4.51
N GLY A 146 21.26 -17.69 -3.30
CA GLY A 146 20.11 -17.49 -2.42
C GLY A 146 19.90 -16.04 -2.03
N THR A 147 20.98 -15.28 -1.79
CA THR A 147 20.91 -13.84 -1.51
C THR A 147 20.33 -13.04 -2.69
N GLN A 148 20.67 -13.40 -3.93
CA GLN A 148 20.11 -12.74 -5.12
C GLN A 148 18.61 -12.99 -5.27
N ASP A 149 18.17 -14.23 -5.04
CA ASP A 149 16.76 -14.59 -5.08
C ASP A 149 15.97 -13.86 -3.97
N GLU A 150 16.54 -13.75 -2.76
CA GLU A 150 15.95 -13.00 -1.66
C GLU A 150 15.79 -11.51 -2.00
N ILE A 151 16.83 -10.87 -2.57
CA ILE A 151 16.77 -9.47 -3.01
C ILE A 151 15.67 -9.28 -4.06
N ALA A 152 15.52 -10.21 -5.01
CA ALA A 152 14.50 -10.13 -6.04
C ALA A 152 13.09 -10.20 -5.45
N LEU A 153 12.85 -11.11 -4.50
CA LEU A 153 11.58 -11.23 -3.78
C LEU A 153 11.27 -9.98 -2.94
N LEU A 154 12.24 -9.50 -2.17
CA LEU A 154 12.10 -8.28 -1.37
C LEU A 154 11.79 -7.07 -2.25
N THR A 155 12.49 -6.93 -3.39
CA THR A 155 12.23 -5.83 -4.33
C THR A 155 10.80 -5.87 -4.87
N GLN A 156 10.28 -7.06 -5.18
CA GLN A 156 8.89 -7.21 -5.63
C GLN A 156 7.90 -6.83 -4.52
N GLU A 157 8.12 -7.23 -3.29
CA GLU A 157 7.27 -6.88 -2.14
C GLU A 157 7.32 -5.37 -1.84
N MET A 158 8.52 -4.79 -1.87
CA MET A 158 8.72 -3.35 -1.71
C MET A 158 7.99 -2.57 -2.80
N ARG A 159 8.00 -3.04 -4.05
CA ARG A 159 7.28 -2.40 -5.16
C ARG A 159 5.77 -2.39 -4.92
N ARG A 160 5.18 -3.51 -4.47
CA ARG A 160 3.76 -3.55 -4.08
C ARG A 160 3.44 -2.55 -2.97
N SER A 161 4.29 -2.48 -1.96
CA SER A 161 4.15 -1.53 -0.86
C SER A 161 4.28 -0.07 -1.32
N LEU A 162 5.20 0.21 -2.25
CA LEU A 162 5.40 1.52 -2.85
C LEU A 162 4.16 1.97 -3.63
N VAL A 163 3.61 1.08 -4.47
CA VAL A 163 2.36 1.31 -5.23
C VAL A 163 1.21 1.66 -4.31
N LEU A 164 1.01 0.92 -3.22
CA LEU A 164 -0.03 1.21 -2.23
C LEU A 164 0.18 2.58 -1.56
N GLN A 165 1.42 2.99 -1.31
CA GLN A 165 1.71 4.33 -0.79
C GLN A 165 1.40 5.41 -1.81
N ILE A 166 1.76 5.21 -3.09
CA ILE A 166 1.45 6.14 -4.18
C ILE A 166 -0.06 6.36 -4.28
N ILE A 167 -0.84 5.27 -4.33
CA ILE A 167 -2.31 5.34 -4.42
C ILE A 167 -2.90 6.09 -3.20
N ARG A 168 -2.45 5.75 -1.99
CA ARG A 168 -2.92 6.44 -0.77
C ARG A 168 -2.61 7.92 -0.76
N ARG A 169 -1.38 8.31 -1.16
CA ARG A 169 -0.98 9.74 -1.22
C ARG A 169 -1.77 10.49 -2.27
N ALA A 170 -1.94 9.91 -3.46
CA ALA A 170 -2.73 10.51 -4.53
C ALA A 170 -4.19 10.69 -4.10
N SER A 171 -4.82 9.66 -3.53
CA SER A 171 -6.21 9.72 -3.06
C SER A 171 -6.41 10.74 -1.94
N ALA A 172 -5.47 10.83 -0.99
CA ALA A 172 -5.55 11.79 0.11
C ALA A 172 -5.35 13.24 -0.33
N ALA A 173 -4.59 13.47 -1.42
CA ALA A 173 -4.33 14.80 -1.92
C ALA A 173 -5.47 15.40 -2.77
N ILE A 174 -6.42 14.55 -3.22
CA ILE A 174 -7.57 14.95 -4.05
C ILE A 174 -8.82 15.22 -3.20
N GLN A 175 -8.84 14.74 -1.94
CA GLN A 175 -9.95 14.97 -0.98
C GLN A 175 -9.92 16.40 -0.41
#